data_67e5598c0611c43f1dc78f43789606a4
#
_entry.id   67e5598c0611c43f1dc78f43789606a4
#
_cell.length_a   1.000
_cell.length_b   1.000
_cell.length_c   1.000
_cell.angle_alpha   90.00
_cell.angle_beta   90.00
_cell.angle_gamma   90.00
#
_symmetry.space_group_name_H-M   'P 1'
#
loop_
_entity.id
_entity.type
_entity.pdbx_description
1 polymer ?
#
loop_
_entity_poly.entity_id
_entity_poly.type
_entity_poly.pdbx_seq_one_letter_code
_entity_poly.pdbx_strand_id
1 'polypeptide(L)'
;MQRGTYLYALDAATGRSIESFGDQGRVDLQLMPAEFERFRWGGVPMVVRDVIVIGQAMSDTFSNKEAHRGDVRAFDVRTGELRWTYHTIPQEGEFGTDSWQDRSWSYTGHAPMWALFSADETLGLVYMPISSATNDMYGGHRLG
;
A
#
# COMPACT_ATOMS: atom_id res chain seq x y z
N MET A 1 4.51 -14.13 4.44
CA MET A 1 3.11 -14.54 4.14
C MET A 1 2.16 -13.52 4.73
N GLN A 2 1.12 -13.14 4.01
CA GLN A 2 0.11 -12.21 4.50
C GLN A 2 -1.20 -12.95 4.81
N ARG A 3 -1.83 -12.60 5.94
CA ARG A 3 -3.15 -13.12 6.32
C ARG A 3 -3.92 -12.07 7.13
N GLY A 4 -5.10 -11.71 6.67
CA GLY A 4 -5.85 -10.61 7.26
C GLY A 4 -5.07 -9.31 7.17
N THR A 5 -4.86 -8.63 8.28
CA THR A 5 -4.10 -7.38 8.40
C THR A 5 -2.62 -7.59 8.75
N TYR A 6 -2.14 -8.84 8.81
CA TYR A 6 -0.79 -9.13 9.26
C TYR A 6 0.11 -9.64 8.13
N LEU A 7 1.35 -9.18 8.15
CA LEU A 7 2.47 -9.74 7.40
C LEU A 7 3.26 -10.67 8.33
N TYR A 8 3.42 -11.93 7.94
CA TYR A 8 4.16 -12.94 8.72
C TYR A 8 5.47 -13.30 8.03
N ALA A 9 6.53 -13.43 8.83
CA ALA A 9 7.77 -14.08 8.41
C ALA A 9 7.80 -15.53 8.93
N LEU A 10 7.96 -16.47 8.02
CA LEU A 10 8.02 -17.90 8.34
C LEU A 10 9.31 -18.50 7.82
N ASP A 11 9.90 -19.37 8.62
CA ASP A 11 10.99 -20.23 8.19
C ASP A 11 10.50 -21.21 7.10
N ALA A 12 11.15 -21.19 5.96
CA ALA A 12 10.66 -21.94 4.78
C ALA A 12 10.80 -23.48 4.94
N ALA A 13 11.68 -23.95 5.81
CA ALA A 13 11.89 -25.39 6.02
C ALA A 13 10.92 -25.97 7.05
N THR A 14 10.54 -25.17 8.07
CA THR A 14 9.77 -25.66 9.20
C THR A 14 8.36 -25.10 9.28
N GLY A 15 8.08 -23.97 8.58
CA GLY A 15 6.83 -23.23 8.66
C GLY A 15 6.62 -22.47 9.98
N ARG A 16 7.63 -22.43 10.84
CA ARG A 16 7.55 -21.70 12.12
C ARG A 16 7.76 -20.21 11.92
N SER A 17 7.15 -19.41 12.79
CA SER A 17 7.38 -17.96 12.82
C SER A 17 8.84 -17.63 13.11
N ILE A 18 9.37 -16.62 12.41
CA ILE A 18 10.68 -16.02 12.71
C ILE A 18 10.43 -14.93 13.73
N GLU A 19 10.59 -15.23 15.02
CA GLU A 19 10.19 -14.37 16.15
C GLU A 19 10.86 -12.99 16.15
N SER A 20 12.04 -12.87 15.53
CA SER A 20 12.75 -11.59 15.40
C SER A 20 12.13 -10.62 14.39
N PHE A 21 11.13 -11.05 13.63
CA PHE A 21 10.44 -10.22 12.65
C PHE A 21 9.21 -9.58 13.30
N GLY A 22 9.20 -8.24 13.42
CA GLY A 22 8.11 -7.48 14.02
C GLY A 22 7.80 -7.90 15.45
N ASP A 23 6.52 -8.06 15.76
CA ASP A 23 6.06 -8.60 17.02
C ASP A 23 5.80 -10.11 16.90
N GLN A 24 6.67 -10.93 17.48
CA GLN A 24 6.56 -12.40 17.48
C GLN A 24 6.36 -13.01 16.09
N GLY A 25 7.12 -12.53 15.10
CA GLY A 25 7.09 -13.06 13.73
C GLY A 25 6.05 -12.40 12.83
N ARG A 26 5.47 -11.28 13.21
CA ARG A 26 4.45 -10.57 12.43
C ARG A 26 4.53 -9.06 12.55
N VAL A 27 4.06 -8.39 11.52
CA VAL A 27 3.84 -6.94 11.49
C VAL A 27 2.36 -6.69 11.28
N ASP A 28 1.76 -5.84 12.10
CA ASP A 28 0.38 -5.38 11.88
C ASP A 28 0.39 -4.32 10.77
N LEU A 29 -0.30 -4.62 9.69
CA LEU A 29 -0.44 -3.73 8.55
C LEU A 29 -1.65 -2.81 8.67
N GLN A 30 -2.45 -2.96 9.74
CA GLN A 30 -3.64 -2.16 9.99
C GLN A 30 -3.21 -0.76 10.46
N LEU A 31 -3.02 0.12 9.51
CA LEU A 31 -2.66 1.52 9.75
C LEU A 31 -3.86 2.45 9.51
N MET A 32 -5.08 1.92 9.64
CA MET A 32 -6.32 2.60 9.34
C MET A 32 -7.26 2.56 10.55
N PRO A 33 -8.08 3.61 10.77
CA PRO A 33 -9.13 3.58 11.77
C PRO A 33 -10.09 2.40 11.54
N ALA A 34 -10.61 1.82 12.63
CA ALA A 34 -11.45 0.61 12.63
C ALA A 34 -12.76 0.72 11.81
N GLU A 35 -13.19 1.93 11.47
CA GLU A 35 -14.37 2.22 10.66
C GLU A 35 -14.26 1.79 9.19
N PHE A 36 -13.09 1.31 8.77
CA PHE A 36 -12.83 0.90 7.40
C PHE A 36 -12.69 -0.62 7.25
N GLU A 37 -13.67 -1.36 7.73
CA GLU A 37 -13.73 -2.84 7.72
C GLU A 37 -13.64 -3.48 6.32
N ARG A 38 -13.74 -2.72 5.25
CA ARG A 38 -13.66 -3.20 3.87
C ARG A 38 -12.25 -3.23 3.30
N PHE A 39 -11.28 -3.02 4.13
CA PHE A 39 -9.89 -3.02 3.73
C PHE A 39 -9.40 -4.45 3.45
N ARG A 40 -8.91 -4.67 2.28
CA ARG A 40 -8.23 -5.92 1.91
C ARG A 40 -6.84 -5.59 1.42
N TRP A 41 -5.87 -6.30 1.95
CA TRP A 41 -4.56 -6.33 1.33
C TRP A 41 -4.68 -7.15 0.06
N GLY A 42 -4.46 -6.52 -1.07
CA GLY A 42 -4.46 -7.18 -2.37
C GLY A 42 -3.05 -7.20 -2.93
N GLY A 43 -2.76 -8.25 -3.62
CA GLY A 43 -1.44 -8.45 -4.17
C GLY A 43 -0.56 -9.35 -3.30
N VAL A 44 0.47 -9.86 -3.89
CA VAL A 44 1.47 -10.70 -3.23
C VAL A 44 2.59 -9.77 -2.74
N PRO A 45 2.99 -9.85 -1.46
CA PRO A 45 4.17 -9.13 -0.99
C PRO A 45 5.39 -9.48 -1.84
N MET A 46 6.13 -8.48 -2.26
CA MET A 46 7.32 -8.65 -3.08
C MET A 46 8.57 -8.35 -2.29
N VAL A 47 9.50 -9.29 -2.25
CA VAL A 47 10.83 -9.06 -1.67
C VAL A 47 11.75 -8.53 -2.75
N VAL A 48 12.38 -7.38 -2.47
CA VAL A 48 13.36 -6.74 -3.34
C VAL A 48 14.52 -6.28 -2.48
N ARG A 49 15.70 -6.86 -2.69
CA ARG A 49 16.89 -6.60 -1.85
C ARG A 49 16.57 -6.79 -0.37
N ASP A 50 16.56 -5.71 0.40
CA ASP A 50 16.38 -5.68 1.85
C ASP A 50 14.98 -5.24 2.30
N VAL A 51 14.03 -5.11 1.37
CA VAL A 51 12.66 -4.68 1.69
C VAL A 51 11.59 -5.65 1.18
N ILE A 52 10.48 -5.66 1.89
CA ILE A 52 9.22 -6.30 1.49
C ILE A 52 8.26 -5.18 1.09
N VAL A 53 7.90 -5.11 -0.18
CA VAL A 53 6.96 -4.11 -0.72
C VAL A 53 5.55 -4.69 -0.73
N ILE A 54 4.59 -3.92 -0.22
CA ILE A 54 3.18 -4.32 -0.12
C ILE A 54 2.31 -3.18 -0.64
N GLY A 55 1.39 -3.52 -1.55
CA GLY A 55 0.31 -2.64 -1.99
C GLY A 55 -0.99 -2.93 -1.24
N GLN A 56 -1.93 -2.04 -1.40
CA GLN A 56 -3.27 -2.18 -0.85
C GLN A 56 -4.25 -2.58 -1.94
N ALA A 57 -5.25 -3.41 -1.62
CA ALA A 57 -6.44 -3.59 -2.44
C ALA A 57 -7.63 -3.01 -1.70
N MET A 58 -8.41 -2.25 -2.41
CA MET A 58 -9.61 -1.59 -1.90
C MET A 58 -10.80 -1.92 -2.79
N SER A 59 -12.00 -1.84 -2.23
CA SER A 59 -13.22 -2.04 -3.02
C SER A 59 -13.47 -0.83 -3.91
N ASP A 60 -13.77 -1.05 -5.18
CA ASP A 60 -14.06 -0.01 -6.19
C ASP A 60 -15.50 0.52 -6.08
N THR A 61 -16.27 0.07 -5.09
CA THR A 61 -17.68 0.42 -4.92
C THR A 61 -17.89 1.67 -4.06
N PHE A 62 -17.10 2.71 -4.29
CA PHE A 62 -17.31 3.98 -3.61
C PHE A 62 -18.36 4.83 -4.34
N SER A 63 -19.37 5.26 -3.60
CA SER A 63 -20.37 6.22 -4.05
C SER A 63 -20.00 7.68 -3.73
N ASN A 64 -18.96 7.88 -2.93
CA ASN A 64 -18.50 9.17 -2.44
C ASN A 64 -17.19 9.57 -3.13
N LYS A 65 -16.91 10.88 -3.14
CA LYS A 65 -15.64 11.41 -3.64
C LYS A 65 -14.48 11.22 -2.63
N GLU A 66 -14.82 11.14 -1.34
CA GLU A 66 -13.86 10.88 -0.27
C GLU A 66 -13.57 9.39 -0.18
N ALA A 67 -12.30 9.05 -0.11
CA ALA A 67 -11.89 7.65 0.08
C ALA A 67 -10.52 7.59 0.77
N HIS A 68 -10.19 6.40 1.30
CA HIS A 68 -8.84 6.14 1.77
C HIS A 68 -7.86 6.01 0.62
N ARG A 69 -6.63 6.41 0.87
CA ARG A 69 -5.52 6.26 -0.07
C ARG A 69 -5.05 4.82 -0.13
N GLY A 70 -4.67 4.40 -1.33
CA GLY A 70 -4.15 3.06 -1.60
C GLY A 70 -2.62 3.00 -1.54
N ASP A 71 -2.01 3.59 -0.52
CA ASP A 71 -0.57 3.75 -0.39
C ASP A 71 0.21 2.42 -0.48
N VAL A 72 1.43 2.49 -1.00
CA VAL A 72 2.35 1.36 -1.04
C VAL A 72 3.37 1.53 0.09
N ARG A 73 3.69 0.43 0.78
CA ARG A 73 4.62 0.44 1.89
C ARG A 73 5.72 -0.58 1.71
N ALA A 74 6.89 -0.25 2.23
CA ALA A 74 7.99 -1.18 2.30
C ALA A 74 8.48 -1.35 3.73
N PHE A 75 8.71 -2.61 4.07
CA PHE A 75 9.19 -3.03 5.39
C PHE A 75 10.56 -3.70 5.25
N ASP A 76 11.40 -3.52 6.25
CA ASP A 76 12.67 -4.25 6.31
C ASP A 76 12.43 -5.76 6.30
N VAL A 77 13.14 -6.49 5.45
CA VAL A 77 12.92 -7.93 5.26
C VAL A 77 13.31 -8.77 6.47
N ARG A 78 14.17 -8.26 7.36
CA ARG A 78 14.67 -8.98 8.54
C ARG A 78 13.92 -8.60 9.80
N THR A 79 13.66 -7.29 9.96
CA THR A 79 13.09 -6.75 11.21
C THR A 79 11.59 -6.50 11.14
N GLY A 80 11.05 -6.31 9.93
CA GLY A 80 9.65 -5.91 9.75
C GLY A 80 9.39 -4.43 10.04
N GLU A 81 10.44 -3.63 10.28
CA GLU A 81 10.30 -2.19 10.48
C GLU A 81 9.87 -1.48 9.19
N LEU A 82 8.96 -0.51 9.30
CA LEU A 82 8.55 0.31 8.18
C LEU A 82 9.74 1.16 7.69
N ARG A 83 10.13 0.98 6.43
CA ARG A 83 11.24 1.71 5.79
C ARG A 83 10.76 2.95 5.04
N TRP A 84 9.66 2.83 4.31
CA TRP A 84 9.05 3.95 3.59
C TRP A 84 7.58 3.69 3.26
N THR A 85 6.85 4.77 3.04
CA THR A 85 5.52 4.79 2.45
C THR A 85 5.56 5.63 1.17
N TYR A 86 5.00 5.10 0.10
CA TYR A 86 4.75 5.85 -1.14
C TYR A 86 3.27 6.21 -1.20
N HIS A 87 2.97 7.49 -1.17
CA HIS A 87 1.62 7.99 -1.29
C HIS A 87 1.21 7.99 -2.77
N THR A 88 0.24 7.15 -3.13
CA THR A 88 -0.25 7.04 -4.52
C THR A 88 -1.03 8.28 -4.95
N ILE A 89 -1.57 9.04 -3.99
CA ILE A 89 -2.09 10.39 -4.17
C ILE A 89 -1.24 11.31 -3.30
N PRO A 90 -0.57 12.30 -3.90
CA PRO A 90 0.37 13.14 -3.16
C PRO A 90 -0.33 13.86 -2.01
N GLN A 91 0.41 14.13 -0.95
CA GLN A 91 -0.05 14.84 0.24
C GLN A 91 0.52 16.26 0.28
N GLU A 92 0.02 17.08 1.20
CA GLU A 92 0.45 18.47 1.33
C GLU A 92 1.97 18.59 1.41
N GLY A 93 2.54 19.39 0.50
CA GLY A 93 3.99 19.59 0.42
C GLY A 93 4.76 18.54 -0.38
N GLU A 94 4.12 17.49 -0.86
CA GLU A 94 4.75 16.48 -1.71
C GLU A 94 4.76 16.91 -3.18
N PHE A 95 5.69 16.32 -3.93
CA PHE A 95 5.77 16.52 -5.37
C PHE A 95 4.46 16.11 -6.06
N GLY A 96 3.95 16.98 -6.93
CA GLY A 96 2.75 16.74 -7.72
C GLY A 96 1.45 17.29 -7.11
N THR A 97 1.45 17.77 -5.86
CA THR A 97 0.23 18.35 -5.24
C THR A 97 -0.28 19.60 -5.98
N ASP A 98 0.57 20.36 -6.60
CA ASP A 98 0.27 21.56 -7.38
C ASP A 98 -0.50 21.27 -8.67
N SER A 99 -0.46 20.04 -9.18
CA SER A 99 -1.25 19.62 -10.33
C SER A 99 -2.72 19.32 -9.97
N TRP A 100 -3.05 19.18 -8.68
CA TRP A 100 -4.40 18.89 -8.19
C TRP A 100 -5.10 20.20 -7.82
N GLN A 101 -6.00 20.68 -8.69
CA GLN A 101 -6.73 21.92 -8.47
C GLN A 101 -7.68 21.82 -7.27
N ASP A 102 -7.95 22.96 -6.63
CA ASP A 102 -8.83 23.11 -5.47
C ASP A 102 -8.51 22.12 -4.33
N ARG A 103 -7.23 21.74 -4.21
CA ARG A 103 -6.74 20.77 -3.21
C ARG A 103 -7.51 19.45 -3.27
N SER A 104 -7.94 19.01 -4.46
CA SER A 104 -8.71 17.78 -4.65
C SER A 104 -7.96 16.53 -4.15
N TRP A 105 -6.63 16.57 -4.05
CA TRP A 105 -5.82 15.54 -3.41
C TRP A 105 -6.18 15.31 -1.93
N SER A 106 -6.72 16.31 -1.23
CA SER A 106 -6.98 16.23 0.22
C SER A 106 -8.12 15.29 0.59
N TYR A 107 -9.07 15.08 -0.30
CA TYR A 107 -10.22 14.19 -0.11
C TYR A 107 -10.21 12.97 -1.03
N THR A 108 -9.52 13.06 -2.16
CA THR A 108 -9.44 11.93 -3.10
C THR A 108 -8.62 10.80 -2.47
N GLY A 109 -9.10 9.60 -2.66
CA GLY A 109 -8.43 8.39 -2.19
C GLY A 109 -8.39 7.31 -3.25
N HIS A 110 -8.38 6.05 -2.83
CA HIS A 110 -8.20 4.89 -3.68
C HIS A 110 -6.81 4.86 -4.32
N ALA A 111 -6.68 4.76 -5.64
CA ALA A 111 -5.42 4.58 -6.36
C ALA A 111 -4.57 3.42 -5.79
N PRO A 112 -5.17 2.25 -5.51
CA PRO A 112 -4.48 1.15 -4.86
C PRO A 112 -3.56 0.42 -5.82
N MET A 113 -2.64 -0.32 -5.23
CA MET A 113 -1.80 -1.28 -5.91
C MET A 113 -2.26 -2.69 -5.56
N TRP A 114 -3.15 -3.28 -6.38
CA TRP A 114 -3.72 -4.61 -6.15
C TRP A 114 -3.13 -5.69 -7.08
N ALA A 115 -2.42 -5.28 -8.13
CA ALA A 115 -1.78 -6.19 -9.07
C ALA A 115 -0.39 -6.62 -8.60
N LEU A 116 0.28 -7.46 -9.39
CA LEU A 116 1.62 -7.93 -9.08
C LEU A 116 2.66 -6.84 -9.36
N PHE A 117 3.58 -6.70 -8.44
CA PHE A 117 4.79 -5.90 -8.63
C PHE A 117 5.77 -6.60 -9.58
N SER A 118 6.63 -5.83 -10.20
CA SER A 118 7.88 -6.30 -10.76
C SER A 118 9.03 -5.42 -10.28
N ALA A 119 10.24 -5.94 -10.32
CA ALA A 119 11.41 -5.20 -9.83
C ALA A 119 12.64 -5.46 -10.68
N ASP A 120 13.53 -4.46 -10.72
CA ASP A 120 14.89 -4.60 -11.17
C ASP A 120 15.82 -4.41 -9.98
N GLU A 121 16.37 -5.50 -9.48
CA GLU A 121 17.26 -5.47 -8.31
C GLU A 121 18.59 -4.78 -8.60
N THR A 122 19.06 -4.80 -9.84
CA THR A 122 20.30 -4.16 -10.25
C THR A 122 20.18 -2.64 -10.16
N LEU A 123 19.08 -2.12 -10.71
CA LEU A 123 18.77 -0.68 -10.67
C LEU A 123 18.17 -0.24 -9.33
N GLY A 124 17.66 -1.18 -8.52
CA GLY A 124 16.95 -0.88 -7.27
C GLY A 124 15.57 -0.26 -7.50
N LEU A 125 14.90 -0.66 -8.58
CA LEU A 125 13.58 -0.14 -8.95
C LEU A 125 12.48 -1.16 -8.67
N VAL A 126 11.33 -0.66 -8.24
CA VAL A 126 10.08 -1.42 -8.15
C VAL A 126 9.06 -0.78 -9.07
N TYR A 127 8.45 -1.57 -9.95
CA TYR A 127 7.41 -1.13 -10.86
C TYR A 127 6.05 -1.45 -10.25
N MET A 128 5.25 -0.40 -10.05
CA MET A 128 3.99 -0.44 -9.34
C MET A 128 2.84 -0.09 -10.30
N PRO A 129 2.02 -1.06 -10.75
CA PRO A 129 0.82 -0.79 -11.55
C PRO A 129 -0.30 -0.23 -10.67
N ILE A 130 -0.30 1.08 -10.49
CA ILE A 130 -1.26 1.80 -9.66
C ILE A 130 -2.59 1.95 -10.42
N SER A 131 -3.69 1.68 -9.74
CA SER A 131 -5.05 1.85 -10.24
C SER A 131 -5.50 3.31 -10.22
N SER A 132 -6.70 3.59 -10.72
CA SER A 132 -7.24 4.93 -10.70
C SER A 132 -7.67 5.38 -9.31
N ALA A 133 -7.72 6.70 -9.13
CA ALA A 133 -8.26 7.31 -7.92
C ALA A 133 -9.80 7.27 -7.91
N THR A 134 -10.41 7.44 -6.74
CA THR A 134 -11.87 7.45 -6.54
C THR A 134 -12.54 8.56 -7.37
N ASN A 135 -13.66 8.32 -8.04
CA ASN A 135 -14.29 7.02 -8.28
C ASN A 135 -13.74 6.46 -9.59
N ASP A 136 -13.68 5.16 -9.69
CA ASP A 136 -13.10 4.49 -10.85
C ASP A 136 -13.80 4.83 -12.16
N MET A 137 -15.13 4.91 -12.13
CA MET A 137 -15.98 5.18 -13.31
C MET A 137 -16.25 6.67 -13.57
N TYR A 138 -15.91 7.56 -12.64
CA TYR A 138 -16.19 8.98 -12.77
C TYR A 138 -15.15 9.85 -12.09
N GLY A 139 -14.40 10.60 -12.87
CA GLY A 139 -13.33 11.48 -12.40
C GLY A 139 -13.67 12.97 -12.32
N GLY A 140 -14.91 13.38 -12.63
CA GLY A 140 -15.27 14.79 -12.78
C GLY A 140 -15.19 15.64 -11.50
N HIS A 141 -15.00 15.02 -10.34
CA HIS A 141 -14.77 15.71 -9.07
C HIS A 141 -13.27 15.85 -8.73
N ARG A 142 -12.39 15.17 -9.47
CA ARG A 142 -10.94 15.30 -9.36
C ARG A 142 -10.50 16.39 -10.34
N LEU A 143 -10.21 17.55 -9.82
CA LEU A 143 -9.76 18.68 -10.62
C LEU A 143 -8.23 18.68 -10.71
N GLY A 144 -7.70 18.74 -11.92
CA GLY A 144 -6.27 18.70 -12.19
C GLY A 144 -5.85 17.79 -13.30
#